data_73c06be03c8251cf7759999531a70bf6
#
_entry.id   73c06be03c8251cf7759999531a70bf6
#
_cell.length_a   1.000
_cell.length_b   1.000
_cell.length_c   1.000
_cell.angle_alpha   90.00
_cell.angle_beta   90.00
_cell.angle_gamma   90.00
#
_symmetry.space_group_name_H-M   'P 1'
#
loop_
_entity.id
_entity.type
_entity.pdbx_description
1 polymer ?
#
loop_
_entity_poly.entity_id
_entity_poly.type
_entity_poly.pdbx_seq_one_letter_code
_entity_poly.pdbx_strand_id
1 'polypeptide(L)'
;LGCLLGALDELVRGVDVSKIERVVLSTTLITNMIAEKKTDPVALVLIPGPGTNPRDYNLGPSIILDGAIDFRGKEIDWLNESQIKEAAARIKESGVSRVAVVGKFSQRNPAHEEKVSQIMSQILPGSKIELGHRVSGHLNFPRRAATTKLTLATKESYARFALAISRALEERRITAPVYILKADGGTLPLEGSLQMPVETIFSGPAASIMGVMALTPPGQTSVVVDIGGTTTDLALILSGSPLLSSKGARVDSMLTHVRAFAVRSVAIGGDSAVDVAEDCLTVGPQRNGSPFCLGGTGPTPTDALRVLGRSSVGDLERAKEAMAGVASRMNCTAEKAAEMVLDSVVEKIASQVNEMFREWEQEPAYRIWEIMKKEKLEAQNVVGVGGAAPALVPLIASRLKVASIVPEHAAVANAIGAAVARPTITLNLHIDTERGEYVTAEDGIMGKVNEKQMSLAQAEQLARRLLVERAGRLGIEEYAAEALVTSSEVFNMIRGWSTVGKLLDVRMEIPAGLLSSWRCT
;
A
#
# COMPACT_ATOMS: atom_id res chain seq x y z
N LEU A 1 13.05 -2.97 16.31
CA LEU A 1 12.26 -2.78 17.53
C LEU A 1 12.98 -1.83 18.50
N GLY A 2 14.28 -2.01 18.81
CA GLY A 2 15.02 -1.18 19.77
C GLY A 2 14.95 0.33 19.49
N CYS A 3 15.15 0.76 18.21
CA CYS A 3 15.03 2.18 17.84
C CYS A 3 13.61 2.74 18.07
N LEU A 4 12.59 1.93 17.81
CA LEU A 4 11.19 2.35 18.02
C LEU A 4 10.88 2.51 19.50
N LEU A 5 11.37 1.59 20.36
CA LEU A 5 11.18 1.67 21.80
C LEU A 5 11.94 2.85 22.40
N GLY A 6 13.17 3.10 21.95
CA GLY A 6 13.94 4.28 22.36
C GLY A 6 13.26 5.60 21.97
N ALA A 7 12.71 5.68 20.77
CA ALA A 7 11.94 6.85 20.33
C ALA A 7 10.66 7.02 21.16
N LEU A 8 9.97 5.93 21.49
CA LEU A 8 8.80 5.98 22.36
C LEU A 8 9.15 6.49 23.76
N ASP A 9 10.26 6.03 24.36
CA ASP A 9 10.73 6.49 25.67
C ASP A 9 11.01 8.00 25.68
N GLU A 10 11.60 8.51 24.61
CA GLU A 10 11.81 9.97 24.47
C GLU A 10 10.50 10.73 24.30
N LEU A 11 9.57 10.22 23.49
CA LEU A 11 8.28 10.88 23.23
C LEU A 11 7.41 10.97 24.47
N VAL A 12 7.42 9.96 25.34
CA VAL A 12 6.60 9.97 26.57
C VAL A 12 7.30 10.64 27.76
N ARG A 13 8.54 11.06 27.61
CA ARG A 13 9.28 11.73 28.69
C ARG A 13 8.61 13.04 29.09
N GLY A 14 8.10 13.10 30.32
CA GLY A 14 7.40 14.27 30.85
C GLY A 14 5.95 14.42 30.35
N VAL A 15 5.44 13.45 29.61
CA VAL A 15 4.05 13.41 29.17
C VAL A 15 3.23 12.61 30.17
N ASP A 16 2.04 13.10 30.52
CA ASP A 16 1.04 12.33 31.23
C ASP A 16 0.43 11.27 30.31
N VAL A 17 0.90 10.04 30.44
CA VAL A 17 0.47 8.92 29.56
C VAL A 17 -1.04 8.63 29.61
N SER A 18 -1.73 9.05 30.69
CA SER A 18 -3.18 8.89 30.80
C SER A 18 -3.97 9.78 29.86
N LYS A 19 -3.33 10.82 29.29
CA LYS A 19 -3.90 11.74 28.31
C LYS A 19 -3.68 11.32 26.87
N ILE A 20 -2.99 10.20 26.66
CA ILE A 20 -2.81 9.67 25.30
C ILE A 20 -4.14 9.04 24.87
N GLU A 21 -4.76 9.61 23.85
CA GLU A 21 -6.06 9.14 23.33
C GLU A 21 -5.90 7.96 22.36
N ARG A 22 -4.78 7.90 21.61
CA ARG A 22 -4.48 6.82 20.68
C ARG A 22 -2.99 6.75 20.37
N VAL A 23 -2.52 5.56 20.03
CA VAL A 23 -1.18 5.32 19.49
C VAL A 23 -1.32 4.83 18.06
N VAL A 24 -0.66 5.48 17.10
CA VAL A 24 -0.66 5.05 15.72
C VAL A 24 0.76 4.73 15.28
N LEU A 25 0.93 3.57 14.66
CA LEU A 25 2.21 3.09 14.17
C LEU A 25 2.21 3.07 12.64
N SER A 26 3.25 3.63 12.05
CA SER A 26 3.63 3.36 10.67
C SER A 26 4.90 2.52 10.69
N THR A 27 4.95 1.44 9.93
CA THR A 27 6.07 0.52 9.94
C THR A 27 6.44 0.04 8.55
N THR A 28 7.73 -0.05 8.27
CA THR A 28 8.28 -0.64 7.05
C THR A 28 8.58 -2.12 7.19
N LEU A 29 8.13 -2.77 8.28
CA LEU A 29 8.46 -4.17 8.59
C LEU A 29 8.18 -5.09 7.40
N ILE A 30 6.94 -5.09 6.91
CA ILE A 30 6.52 -5.99 5.82
C ILE A 30 7.24 -5.63 4.51
N THR A 31 7.36 -4.34 4.21
CA THR A 31 8.07 -3.85 3.01
C THR A 31 9.53 -4.31 3.03
N ASN A 32 10.22 -4.16 4.16
CA ASN A 32 11.62 -4.58 4.29
C ASN A 32 11.78 -6.10 4.24
N MET A 33 10.90 -6.86 4.91
CA MET A 33 10.92 -8.33 4.84
C MET A 33 10.83 -8.83 3.39
N ILE A 34 9.98 -8.21 2.58
CA ILE A 34 9.82 -8.60 1.18
C ILE A 34 11.04 -8.16 0.36
N ALA A 35 11.50 -6.92 0.50
CA ALA A 35 12.64 -6.37 -0.22
C ALA A 35 13.95 -7.15 0.08
N GLU A 36 14.14 -7.57 1.33
CA GLU A 36 15.29 -8.33 1.78
C GLU A 36 15.13 -9.86 1.59
N LYS A 37 13.99 -10.29 1.02
CA LYS A 37 13.64 -11.72 0.83
C LYS A 37 13.68 -12.54 2.13
N LYS A 38 13.32 -11.90 3.26
CA LYS A 38 13.27 -12.50 4.60
C LYS A 38 11.87 -12.95 5.00
N THR A 39 10.99 -13.18 4.03
CA THR A 39 9.64 -13.71 4.26
C THR A 39 9.69 -15.20 4.52
N ASP A 40 8.71 -15.70 5.28
CA ASP A 40 8.59 -17.15 5.50
C ASP A 40 8.28 -17.88 4.17
N PRO A 41 8.84 -19.06 3.94
CA PRO A 41 8.55 -19.85 2.74
C PRO A 41 7.09 -20.32 2.73
N VAL A 42 6.45 -20.18 1.57
CA VAL A 42 5.05 -20.58 1.33
C VAL A 42 4.97 -21.47 0.09
N ALA A 43 4.40 -22.65 0.24
CA ALA A 43 3.99 -23.48 -0.88
C ALA A 43 2.70 -22.92 -1.49
N LEU A 44 2.76 -22.52 -2.76
CA LEU A 44 1.61 -21.96 -3.48
C LEU A 44 0.96 -23.06 -4.31
N VAL A 45 -0.29 -23.38 -3.97
CA VAL A 45 -1.13 -24.37 -4.66
C VAL A 45 -2.21 -23.63 -5.43
N LEU A 46 -2.26 -23.81 -6.74
CA LEU A 46 -3.13 -23.08 -7.65
C LEU A 46 -4.09 -24.02 -8.39
N ILE A 47 -5.34 -23.60 -8.52
CA ILE A 47 -6.37 -24.24 -9.32
C ILE A 47 -6.84 -23.22 -10.37
N PRO A 48 -6.09 -23.06 -11.48
CA PRO A 48 -6.29 -21.96 -12.43
C PRO A 48 -7.50 -22.20 -13.36
N GLY A 49 -7.92 -23.44 -13.52
CA GLY A 49 -8.92 -23.81 -14.51
C GLY A 49 -8.49 -23.47 -15.96
N PRO A 50 -9.37 -23.58 -16.93
CA PRO A 50 -9.04 -23.30 -18.32
C PRO A 50 -8.77 -21.81 -18.59
N GLY A 51 -7.94 -21.54 -19.60
CA GLY A 51 -7.67 -20.19 -20.10
C GLY A 51 -6.80 -19.31 -19.21
N THR A 52 -6.12 -19.90 -18.21
CA THR A 52 -5.19 -19.16 -17.35
C THR A 52 -3.90 -19.96 -17.19
N ASN A 53 -2.76 -19.38 -17.56
CA ASN A 53 -1.47 -19.96 -17.32
C ASN A 53 -0.79 -19.22 -16.13
N PRO A 54 -0.63 -19.85 -14.96
CA PRO A 54 -0.01 -19.20 -13.79
C PRO A 54 1.43 -18.71 -14.01
N ARG A 55 2.14 -19.27 -14.98
CA ARG A 55 3.53 -18.88 -15.30
C ARG A 55 3.64 -17.45 -15.85
N ASP A 56 2.55 -16.91 -16.40
CA ASP A 56 2.53 -15.56 -16.99
C ASP A 56 2.51 -14.44 -15.92
N TYR A 57 2.43 -14.78 -14.62
CA TYR A 57 2.12 -13.81 -13.55
C TYR A 57 3.21 -13.64 -12.50
N ASN A 58 4.40 -14.14 -12.71
CA ASN A 58 5.54 -14.00 -11.79
C ASN A 58 5.25 -14.39 -10.32
N LEU A 59 4.33 -15.35 -10.10
CA LEU A 59 3.94 -15.80 -8.76
C LEU A 59 5.03 -16.64 -8.07
N GLY A 60 6.09 -16.98 -8.80
CA GLY A 60 7.15 -17.87 -8.38
C GLY A 60 6.72 -19.35 -8.46
N PRO A 61 7.52 -20.27 -7.88
CA PRO A 61 7.21 -21.69 -7.88
C PRO A 61 5.82 -21.98 -7.31
N SER A 62 5.03 -22.76 -8.03
CA SER A 62 3.67 -23.14 -7.64
C SER A 62 3.37 -24.59 -8.06
N ILE A 63 2.48 -25.23 -7.31
CA ILE A 63 1.92 -26.53 -7.62
C ILE A 63 0.55 -26.27 -8.25
N ILE A 64 0.33 -26.83 -9.44
CA ILE A 64 -0.91 -26.66 -10.17
C ILE A 64 -1.72 -27.92 -10.03
N LEU A 65 -2.99 -27.77 -9.67
CA LEU A 65 -3.97 -28.85 -9.61
C LEU A 65 -4.99 -28.67 -10.73
N ASP A 66 -5.44 -29.77 -11.29
CA ASP A 66 -6.58 -29.81 -12.18
C ASP A 66 -7.87 -29.55 -11.39
N GLY A 67 -8.86 -29.06 -12.10
CA GLY A 67 -10.15 -28.67 -11.54
C GLY A 67 -10.57 -27.29 -12.03
N ALA A 68 -11.86 -27.06 -12.17
CA ALA A 68 -12.34 -25.77 -12.66
C ALA A 68 -13.73 -25.42 -12.10
N ILE A 69 -13.85 -24.17 -11.69
CA ILE A 69 -15.11 -23.49 -11.39
C ILE A 69 -15.28 -22.38 -12.42
N ASP A 70 -16.45 -22.22 -12.98
CA ASP A 70 -16.76 -21.18 -13.94
C ASP A 70 -17.06 -19.83 -13.25
N PHE A 71 -17.22 -18.77 -14.04
CA PHE A 71 -17.48 -17.41 -13.55
C PHE A 71 -18.83 -17.29 -12.81
N ARG A 72 -19.72 -18.26 -12.93
CA ARG A 72 -21.00 -18.37 -12.21
C ARG A 72 -20.90 -19.18 -10.92
N GLY A 73 -19.72 -19.77 -10.63
CA GLY A 73 -19.52 -20.64 -9.46
C GLY A 73 -19.98 -22.09 -9.67
N LYS A 74 -20.23 -22.50 -10.93
CA LYS A 74 -20.53 -23.91 -11.23
C LYS A 74 -19.21 -24.67 -11.38
N GLU A 75 -19.12 -25.84 -10.76
CA GLU A 75 -18.03 -26.78 -10.98
C GLU A 75 -18.17 -27.38 -12.38
N ILE A 76 -17.16 -27.20 -13.23
CA ILE A 76 -17.12 -27.67 -14.61
C ILE A 76 -16.05 -28.73 -14.84
N ASP A 77 -15.11 -28.86 -13.91
CA ASP A 77 -14.10 -29.92 -13.90
C ASP A 77 -13.77 -30.26 -12.43
N TRP A 78 -13.64 -31.55 -12.15
CA TRP A 78 -13.50 -32.06 -10.78
C TRP A 78 -12.05 -32.07 -10.33
N LEU A 79 -11.82 -31.85 -9.03
CA LEU A 79 -10.51 -32.01 -8.42
C LEU A 79 -10.08 -33.49 -8.41
N ASN A 80 -8.84 -33.70 -8.83
CA ASN A 80 -8.21 -35.02 -8.71
C ASN A 80 -7.56 -35.17 -7.32
N GLU A 81 -8.13 -36.05 -6.47
CA GLU A 81 -7.61 -36.26 -5.12
C GLU A 81 -6.18 -36.85 -5.08
N SER A 82 -5.81 -37.65 -6.08
CA SER A 82 -4.42 -38.17 -6.16
C SER A 82 -3.42 -37.03 -6.34
N GLN A 83 -3.72 -36.05 -7.21
CA GLN A 83 -2.87 -34.88 -7.38
C GLN A 83 -2.74 -34.05 -6.10
N ILE A 84 -3.84 -33.92 -5.30
CA ILE A 84 -3.79 -33.21 -4.02
C ILE A 84 -2.86 -33.95 -3.04
N LYS A 85 -2.96 -35.29 -2.98
CA LYS A 85 -2.09 -36.12 -2.12
C LYS A 85 -0.63 -36.05 -2.54
N GLU A 86 -0.34 -36.09 -3.84
CA GLU A 86 1.01 -35.92 -4.40
C GLU A 86 1.57 -34.51 -4.10
N ALA A 87 0.75 -33.49 -4.26
CA ALA A 87 1.12 -32.12 -3.91
C ALA A 87 1.46 -32.00 -2.41
N ALA A 88 0.65 -32.58 -1.54
CA ALA A 88 0.90 -32.61 -0.11
C ALA A 88 2.19 -33.36 0.25
N ALA A 89 2.46 -34.49 -0.40
CA ALA A 89 3.70 -35.24 -0.20
C ALA A 89 4.93 -34.40 -0.57
N ARG A 90 4.92 -33.74 -1.74
CA ARG A 90 5.98 -32.83 -2.18
C ARG A 90 6.19 -31.66 -1.24
N ILE A 91 5.11 -31.07 -0.69
CA ILE A 91 5.21 -29.99 0.30
C ILE A 91 5.86 -30.52 1.58
N LYS A 92 5.46 -31.70 2.05
CA LYS A 92 6.04 -32.37 3.22
C LYS A 92 7.54 -32.60 3.06
N GLU A 93 7.96 -33.10 1.91
CA GLU A 93 9.38 -33.34 1.57
C GLU A 93 10.20 -32.04 1.54
N SER A 94 9.59 -30.94 1.09
CA SER A 94 10.26 -29.61 1.07
C SER A 94 10.43 -28.98 2.46
N GLY A 95 9.78 -29.51 3.50
CA GLY A 95 9.80 -28.96 4.86
C GLY A 95 9.04 -27.64 5.02
N VAL A 96 8.29 -27.20 4.00
CA VAL A 96 7.48 -25.98 4.08
C VAL A 96 6.21 -26.25 4.86
N SER A 97 5.96 -25.46 5.91
CA SER A 97 4.80 -25.60 6.81
C SER A 97 3.67 -24.61 6.54
N ARG A 98 3.79 -23.78 5.50
CA ARG A 98 2.78 -22.79 5.11
C ARG A 98 2.30 -23.07 3.70
N VAL A 99 0.98 -23.17 3.52
CA VAL A 99 0.37 -23.53 2.23
C VAL A 99 -0.70 -22.49 1.88
N ALA A 100 -0.54 -21.81 0.78
CA ALA A 100 -1.55 -20.93 0.20
C ALA A 100 -2.29 -21.69 -0.92
N VAL A 101 -3.60 -21.86 -0.78
CA VAL A 101 -4.45 -22.53 -1.78
C VAL A 101 -5.34 -21.51 -2.44
N VAL A 102 -5.23 -21.36 -3.77
CA VAL A 102 -5.97 -20.34 -4.51
C VAL A 102 -6.59 -20.91 -5.78
N GLY A 103 -7.92 -20.88 -5.84
CA GLY A 103 -8.72 -21.31 -6.99
C GLY A 103 -9.23 -20.14 -7.82
N LYS A 104 -9.28 -20.30 -9.14
CA LYS A 104 -9.97 -19.35 -10.01
C LYS A 104 -11.47 -19.41 -9.72
N PHE A 105 -12.10 -18.26 -9.53
CA PHE A 105 -13.50 -18.12 -9.15
C PHE A 105 -13.90 -18.73 -7.78
N SER A 106 -12.93 -18.98 -6.90
CA SER A 106 -13.20 -19.47 -5.53
C SER A 106 -14.05 -18.51 -4.70
N GLN A 107 -14.07 -17.22 -5.02
CA GLN A 107 -14.98 -16.26 -4.42
C GLN A 107 -16.45 -16.45 -4.84
N ARG A 108 -16.71 -17.23 -5.89
CA ARG A 108 -18.08 -17.64 -6.30
C ARG A 108 -18.46 -19.01 -5.76
N ASN A 109 -17.46 -19.88 -5.60
CA ASN A 109 -17.64 -21.21 -5.04
C ASN A 109 -16.30 -21.68 -4.43
N PRO A 110 -16.18 -21.70 -3.10
CA PRO A 110 -14.93 -22.06 -2.41
C PRO A 110 -14.67 -23.56 -2.33
N ALA A 111 -15.57 -24.42 -2.82
CA ALA A 111 -15.55 -25.87 -2.62
C ALA A 111 -14.19 -26.51 -2.98
N HIS A 112 -13.53 -26.06 -4.04
CA HIS A 112 -12.21 -26.58 -4.42
C HIS A 112 -11.13 -26.22 -3.41
N GLU A 113 -11.05 -24.97 -2.98
CA GLU A 113 -10.06 -24.55 -1.98
C GLU A 113 -10.30 -25.27 -0.65
N GLU A 114 -11.56 -25.41 -0.22
CA GLU A 114 -11.94 -26.09 1.01
C GLU A 114 -11.61 -27.59 0.96
N LYS A 115 -11.91 -28.26 -0.18
CA LYS A 115 -11.57 -29.68 -0.36
C LYS A 115 -10.06 -29.92 -0.33
N VAL A 116 -9.27 -29.06 -1.02
CA VAL A 116 -7.81 -29.14 -0.98
C VAL A 116 -7.30 -28.94 0.44
N SER A 117 -7.80 -27.93 1.16
CA SER A 117 -7.42 -27.67 2.55
C SER A 117 -7.75 -28.85 3.47
N GLN A 118 -8.93 -29.45 3.32
CA GLN A 118 -9.34 -30.61 4.11
C GLN A 118 -8.39 -31.80 3.92
N ILE A 119 -8.07 -32.15 2.68
CA ILE A 119 -7.18 -33.28 2.38
C ILE A 119 -5.75 -32.97 2.83
N MET A 120 -5.24 -31.77 2.55
CA MET A 120 -3.88 -31.39 2.94
C MET A 120 -3.70 -31.32 4.45
N SER A 121 -4.69 -30.87 5.21
CA SER A 121 -4.63 -30.83 6.69
C SER A 121 -4.45 -32.21 7.31
N GLN A 122 -4.97 -33.25 6.67
CA GLN A 122 -4.79 -34.66 7.13
C GLN A 122 -3.37 -35.17 6.90
N ILE A 123 -2.72 -34.74 5.82
CA ILE A 123 -1.39 -35.22 5.39
C ILE A 123 -0.26 -34.35 5.99
N LEU A 124 -0.55 -33.08 6.22
CA LEU A 124 0.37 -32.05 6.71
C LEU A 124 -0.08 -31.53 8.10
N PRO A 125 -0.09 -32.37 9.14
CA PRO A 125 -0.56 -31.95 10.46
C PRO A 125 0.32 -30.80 10.98
N GLY A 126 -0.32 -29.75 11.52
CA GLY A 126 0.36 -28.55 12.04
C GLY A 126 0.75 -27.52 10.98
N SER A 127 0.54 -27.77 9.70
CA SER A 127 0.75 -26.76 8.66
C SER A 127 -0.32 -25.68 8.71
N LYS A 128 0.09 -24.44 8.40
CA LYS A 128 -0.81 -23.27 8.29
C LYS A 128 -1.30 -23.20 6.84
N ILE A 129 -2.59 -23.46 6.63
CA ILE A 129 -3.21 -23.41 5.31
C ILE A 129 -4.09 -22.16 5.23
N GLU A 130 -3.82 -21.32 4.25
CA GLU A 130 -4.60 -20.09 3.98
C GLU A 130 -5.31 -20.23 2.63
N LEU A 131 -6.60 -19.86 2.59
CA LEU A 131 -7.47 -20.00 1.43
C LEU A 131 -7.68 -18.64 0.74
N GLY A 132 -7.51 -18.62 -0.58
CA GLY A 132 -7.57 -17.39 -1.36
C GLY A 132 -8.88 -16.64 -1.21
N HIS A 133 -10.02 -17.33 -1.20
CA HIS A 133 -11.34 -16.70 -1.04
C HIS A 133 -11.54 -16.01 0.31
N ARG A 134 -10.83 -16.46 1.37
CA ARG A 134 -10.89 -15.83 2.72
C ARG A 134 -9.99 -14.63 2.84
N VAL A 135 -8.90 -14.59 2.07
CA VAL A 135 -7.96 -13.45 2.05
C VAL A 135 -8.48 -12.34 1.14
N SER A 136 -9.08 -12.71 0.01
CA SER A 136 -9.65 -11.73 -0.91
C SER A 136 -10.69 -12.39 -1.84
N GLY A 137 -11.91 -11.95 -1.77
CA GLY A 137 -12.99 -12.35 -2.68
C GLY A 137 -13.07 -11.50 -3.95
N HIS A 138 -12.13 -10.60 -4.19
CA HIS A 138 -12.08 -9.83 -5.44
C HIS A 138 -11.80 -10.73 -6.64
N LEU A 139 -12.35 -10.36 -7.80
CA LEU A 139 -11.96 -10.94 -9.08
C LEU A 139 -10.45 -10.68 -9.34
N ASN A 140 -9.89 -11.34 -10.31
CA ASN A 140 -8.47 -11.36 -10.64
C ASN A 140 -7.67 -12.38 -9.82
N PHE A 141 -7.72 -13.61 -10.32
CA PHE A 141 -7.05 -14.78 -9.74
C PHE A 141 -5.55 -14.57 -9.43
N PRO A 142 -4.70 -14.02 -10.33
CA PRO A 142 -3.29 -13.83 -10.02
C PRO A 142 -3.04 -12.86 -8.87
N ARG A 143 -3.81 -11.76 -8.77
CA ARG A 143 -3.69 -10.82 -7.65
C ARG A 143 -4.10 -11.47 -6.33
N ARG A 144 -5.15 -12.29 -6.34
CA ARG A 144 -5.56 -13.05 -5.15
C ARG A 144 -4.46 -14.02 -4.73
N ALA A 145 -3.86 -14.75 -5.69
CA ALA A 145 -2.75 -15.65 -5.40
C ALA A 145 -1.55 -14.92 -4.77
N ALA A 146 -1.16 -13.76 -5.33
CA ALA A 146 -0.09 -12.94 -4.78
C ALA A 146 -0.43 -12.44 -3.38
N THR A 147 -1.64 -11.92 -3.17
CA THR A 147 -2.07 -11.40 -1.86
C THR A 147 -2.10 -12.48 -0.81
N THR A 148 -2.65 -13.67 -1.11
CA THR A 148 -2.71 -14.82 -0.19
C THR A 148 -1.32 -15.29 0.19
N LYS A 149 -0.43 -15.46 -0.80
CA LYS A 149 0.96 -15.85 -0.57
C LYS A 149 1.69 -14.85 0.34
N LEU A 150 1.61 -13.56 0.04
CA LEU A 150 2.30 -12.52 0.81
C LEU A 150 1.72 -12.38 2.22
N THR A 151 0.40 -12.46 2.38
CA THR A 151 -0.25 -12.45 3.69
C THR A 151 0.29 -13.58 4.56
N LEU A 152 0.28 -14.82 4.05
CA LEU A 152 0.74 -15.98 4.80
C LEU A 152 2.25 -15.94 5.09
N ALA A 153 3.05 -15.44 4.13
CA ALA A 153 4.50 -15.30 4.26
C ALA A 153 4.95 -14.30 5.33
N THR A 154 4.07 -13.38 5.72
CA THR A 154 4.41 -12.28 6.65
C THR A 154 3.66 -12.38 7.99
N LYS A 155 2.61 -13.18 8.06
CA LYS A 155 1.63 -13.24 9.17
C LYS A 155 2.29 -13.50 10.53
N GLU A 156 3.24 -14.44 10.60
CA GLU A 156 3.86 -14.80 11.89
C GLU A 156 4.85 -13.76 12.39
N SER A 157 5.68 -13.22 11.50
CA SER A 157 6.62 -12.16 11.86
C SER A 157 5.91 -10.88 12.26
N TYR A 158 4.80 -10.57 11.58
CA TYR A 158 3.94 -9.45 11.94
C TYR A 158 3.26 -9.66 13.31
N ALA A 159 2.76 -10.86 13.59
CA ALA A 159 2.16 -11.17 14.89
C ALA A 159 3.17 -11.04 16.05
N ARG A 160 4.43 -11.47 15.84
CA ARG A 160 5.51 -11.26 16.82
C ARG A 160 5.80 -9.77 17.05
N PHE A 161 5.81 -8.99 15.98
CA PHE A 161 5.98 -7.53 16.08
C PHE A 161 4.82 -6.89 16.86
N ALA A 162 3.58 -7.21 16.51
CA ALA A 162 2.39 -6.68 17.19
C ALA A 162 2.41 -7.01 18.71
N LEU A 163 2.73 -8.25 19.06
CA LEU A 163 2.85 -8.67 20.46
C LEU A 163 3.95 -7.89 21.20
N ALA A 164 5.10 -7.67 20.56
CA ALA A 164 6.19 -6.91 21.16
C ALA A 164 5.81 -5.44 21.39
N ILE A 165 5.04 -4.84 20.49
CA ILE A 165 4.50 -3.48 20.65
C ILE A 165 3.52 -3.44 21.81
N SER A 166 2.54 -4.35 21.88
CA SER A 166 1.55 -4.38 22.95
C SER A 166 2.24 -4.46 24.32
N ARG A 167 3.19 -5.38 24.50
CA ARG A 167 3.98 -5.51 25.74
C ARG A 167 4.74 -4.23 26.09
N ALA A 168 5.37 -3.61 25.09
CA ALA A 168 6.14 -2.38 25.32
C ALA A 168 5.28 -1.19 25.76
N LEU A 169 4.04 -1.11 25.28
CA LEU A 169 3.08 -0.10 25.70
C LEU A 169 2.54 -0.39 27.12
N GLU A 170 2.23 -1.65 27.42
CA GLU A 170 1.81 -2.10 28.76
C GLU A 170 2.88 -1.78 29.83
N GLU A 171 4.15 -2.08 29.55
CA GLU A 171 5.30 -1.77 30.44
C GLU A 171 5.39 -0.26 30.75
N ARG A 172 4.97 0.60 29.80
CA ARG A 172 4.93 2.05 29.93
C ARG A 172 3.60 2.59 30.45
N ARG A 173 2.67 1.71 30.82
CA ARG A 173 1.32 2.04 31.30
C ARG A 173 0.51 2.88 30.29
N ILE A 174 0.76 2.70 29.01
CA ILE A 174 -0.01 3.31 27.93
C ILE A 174 -1.17 2.37 27.62
N THR A 175 -2.39 2.80 27.98
CA THR A 175 -3.62 2.03 27.82
C THR A 175 -4.45 2.47 26.61
N ALA A 176 -3.99 3.49 25.90
CA ALA A 176 -4.65 4.00 24.73
C ALA A 176 -4.76 2.95 23.60
N PRO A 177 -5.83 2.95 22.81
CA PRO A 177 -5.99 2.04 21.69
C PRO A 177 -4.86 2.20 20.66
N VAL A 178 -4.37 1.08 20.15
CA VAL A 178 -3.24 1.03 19.22
C VAL A 178 -3.73 0.76 17.83
N TYR A 179 -3.35 1.59 16.89
CA TYR A 179 -3.66 1.48 15.48
C TYR A 179 -2.41 1.31 14.64
N ILE A 180 -2.56 0.68 13.49
CA ILE A 180 -1.53 0.57 12.47
C ILE A 180 -1.98 1.28 11.20
N LEU A 181 -1.10 2.04 10.56
CA LEU A 181 -1.36 2.70 9.31
C LEU A 181 -1.27 1.72 8.14
N LYS A 182 -2.20 1.83 7.20
CA LYS A 182 -2.28 1.03 5.98
C LYS A 182 -1.76 1.75 4.76
N ALA A 183 -1.57 1.01 3.68
CA ALA A 183 -1.13 1.51 2.38
C ALA A 183 -2.09 2.51 1.73
N ASP A 184 -3.37 2.49 2.09
CA ASP A 184 -4.41 3.41 1.60
C ASP A 184 -4.55 4.70 2.43
N GLY A 185 -3.67 4.91 3.41
CA GLY A 185 -3.69 6.07 4.30
C GLY A 185 -4.71 5.96 5.44
N GLY A 186 -5.43 4.86 5.54
CA GLY A 186 -6.30 4.60 6.67
C GLY A 186 -5.59 3.86 7.80
N THR A 187 -6.25 3.76 8.95
CA THR A 187 -5.76 2.99 10.09
C THR A 187 -6.66 1.80 10.39
N LEU A 188 -6.11 0.79 11.05
CA LEU A 188 -6.84 -0.32 11.68
C LEU A 188 -6.32 -0.52 13.10
N PRO A 189 -7.17 -0.98 14.05
CA PRO A 189 -6.67 -1.49 15.32
C PRO A 189 -5.61 -2.58 15.10
N LEU A 190 -4.57 -2.55 15.92
CA LEU A 190 -3.42 -3.47 15.78
C LEU A 190 -3.86 -4.94 15.77
N GLU A 191 -4.82 -5.32 16.61
CA GLU A 191 -5.35 -6.69 16.64
C GLU A 191 -6.09 -7.05 15.35
N GLY A 192 -6.92 -6.15 14.83
CA GLY A 192 -7.65 -6.35 13.56
C GLY A 192 -6.72 -6.52 12.36
N SER A 193 -5.54 -5.90 12.40
CA SER A 193 -4.55 -5.97 11.32
C SER A 193 -3.80 -7.31 11.23
N LEU A 194 -3.85 -8.15 12.27
CA LEU A 194 -3.18 -9.46 12.30
C LEU A 194 -3.67 -10.42 11.21
N GLN A 195 -4.90 -10.24 10.73
CA GLN A 195 -5.46 -11.07 9.66
C GLN A 195 -4.92 -10.70 8.28
N MET A 196 -4.60 -9.42 8.07
CA MET A 196 -4.18 -8.86 6.78
C MET A 196 -2.92 -8.00 6.91
N PRO A 197 -1.79 -8.56 7.39
CA PRO A 197 -0.55 -7.79 7.61
C PRO A 197 -0.04 -7.12 6.33
N VAL A 198 -0.33 -7.69 5.18
CA VAL A 198 0.08 -7.15 3.87
C VAL A 198 -0.54 -5.78 3.57
N GLU A 199 -1.63 -5.37 4.22
CA GLU A 199 -2.21 -4.03 4.08
C GLU A 199 -1.32 -2.92 4.64
N THR A 200 -0.31 -3.26 5.47
CA THR A 200 0.65 -2.29 6.03
C THR A 200 1.85 -2.00 5.12
N ILE A 201 1.91 -2.63 3.94
CA ILE A 201 2.93 -2.35 2.92
C ILE A 201 2.82 -0.87 2.50
N PHE A 202 3.97 -0.22 2.30
CA PHE A 202 4.02 1.19 1.88
C PHE A 202 3.29 2.18 2.83
N SER A 203 3.14 1.83 4.11
CA SER A 203 2.55 2.74 5.10
C SER A 203 3.39 4.00 5.34
N GLY A 204 4.71 3.98 5.10
CA GLY A 204 5.57 5.16 5.20
C GLY A 204 5.17 6.27 4.21
N PRO A 205 5.17 6.02 2.89
CA PRO A 205 4.64 6.98 1.91
C PRO A 205 3.19 7.40 2.18
N ALA A 206 2.34 6.46 2.64
CA ALA A 206 0.98 6.79 3.01
C ALA A 206 0.92 7.79 4.19
N ALA A 207 1.80 7.63 5.19
CA ALA A 207 1.92 8.57 6.30
C ALA A 207 2.32 9.98 5.82
N SER A 208 3.26 10.08 4.90
CA SER A 208 3.68 11.35 4.31
C SER A 208 2.57 12.05 3.56
N ILE A 209 1.76 11.31 2.77
CA ILE A 209 0.58 11.86 2.09
C ILE A 209 -0.45 12.36 3.10
N MET A 210 -0.76 11.57 4.13
CA MET A 210 -1.68 11.97 5.20
C MET A 210 -1.15 13.19 5.97
N GLY A 211 0.18 13.28 6.16
CA GLY A 211 0.84 14.45 6.74
C GLY A 211 0.67 15.71 5.90
N VAL A 212 0.83 15.61 4.60
CA VAL A 212 0.53 16.72 3.68
C VAL A 212 -0.93 17.14 3.80
N MET A 213 -1.86 16.19 3.79
CA MET A 213 -3.29 16.50 3.97
C MET A 213 -3.59 17.19 5.30
N ALA A 214 -2.85 16.86 6.35
CA ALA A 214 -3.02 17.43 7.69
C ALA A 214 -2.43 18.84 7.82
N LEU A 215 -1.40 19.16 7.05
CA LEU A 215 -0.59 20.37 7.20
C LEU A 215 -0.81 21.39 6.06
N THR A 216 -1.64 21.09 5.07
CA THR A 216 -1.92 21.98 3.94
C THR A 216 -3.41 22.23 3.74
N PRO A 217 -3.80 23.35 3.14
CA PRO A 217 -5.19 23.63 2.83
C PRO A 217 -5.82 22.55 1.94
N PRO A 218 -7.08 22.16 2.19
CA PRO A 218 -7.76 21.15 1.40
C PRO A 218 -8.14 21.66 -0.02
N GLY A 219 -8.43 20.71 -0.92
CA GLY A 219 -9.07 20.98 -2.21
C GLY A 219 -8.13 21.27 -3.38
N GLN A 220 -6.82 21.34 -3.16
CA GLN A 220 -5.85 21.61 -4.22
C GLN A 220 -5.38 20.33 -4.93
N THR A 221 -4.96 20.49 -6.21
CA THR A 221 -4.21 19.47 -6.93
C THR A 221 -2.72 19.66 -6.69
N SER A 222 -2.10 18.74 -5.96
CA SER A 222 -0.76 18.85 -5.43
C SER A 222 0.10 17.65 -5.80
N VAL A 223 1.39 17.88 -6.03
CA VAL A 223 2.40 16.82 -6.04
C VAL A 223 3.02 16.75 -4.66
N VAL A 224 2.92 15.59 -4.02
CA VAL A 224 3.63 15.31 -2.77
C VAL A 224 5.02 14.78 -3.11
N VAL A 225 6.04 15.36 -2.49
CA VAL A 225 7.45 14.97 -2.66
C VAL A 225 8.04 14.73 -1.27
N ASP A 226 8.24 13.47 -0.91
CA ASP A 226 8.91 13.07 0.34
C ASP A 226 10.37 12.74 0.04
N ILE A 227 11.28 13.63 0.46
CA ILE A 227 12.69 13.54 0.12
C ILE A 227 13.47 12.98 1.29
N GLY A 228 13.80 11.70 1.18
CA GLY A 228 14.70 11.01 2.10
C GLY A 228 16.17 11.10 1.69
N GLY A 229 17.02 10.41 2.45
CA GLY A 229 18.45 10.29 2.11
C GLY A 229 18.72 9.44 0.88
N THR A 230 17.95 8.36 0.67
CA THR A 230 18.20 7.35 -0.38
C THR A 230 17.21 7.46 -1.54
N THR A 231 15.94 7.73 -1.23
CA THR A 231 14.85 7.76 -2.19
C THR A 231 14.02 9.01 -2.03
N THR A 232 13.30 9.35 -3.08
CA THR A 232 12.25 10.35 -3.07
C THR A 232 10.94 9.69 -3.46
N ASP A 233 9.95 9.75 -2.59
CA ASP A 233 8.62 9.21 -2.86
C ASP A 233 7.71 10.32 -3.39
N LEU A 234 7.05 10.03 -4.50
CA LEU A 234 6.16 10.94 -5.21
C LEU A 234 4.73 10.41 -5.14
N ALA A 235 3.78 11.31 -4.89
CA ALA A 235 2.35 11.00 -4.96
C ALA A 235 1.55 12.19 -5.49
N LEU A 236 0.33 11.91 -5.95
CA LEU A 236 -0.59 12.94 -6.44
C LEU A 236 -1.79 13.05 -5.50
N ILE A 237 -2.15 14.29 -5.18
CA ILE A 237 -3.42 14.66 -4.57
C ILE A 237 -4.21 15.40 -5.64
N LEU A 238 -5.35 14.87 -6.05
CA LEU A 238 -6.20 15.44 -7.08
C LEU A 238 -7.43 16.07 -6.45
N SER A 239 -7.56 17.39 -6.56
CA SER A 239 -8.67 18.15 -5.97
C SER A 239 -8.88 17.82 -4.48
N GLY A 240 -7.79 17.71 -3.73
CA GLY A 240 -7.78 17.40 -2.29
C GLY A 240 -7.93 15.92 -1.92
N SER A 241 -8.02 15.01 -2.89
CA SER A 241 -8.10 13.56 -2.64
C SER A 241 -6.84 12.85 -3.12
N PRO A 242 -6.15 12.07 -2.26
CA PRO A 242 -5.01 11.29 -2.68
C PRO A 242 -5.37 10.27 -3.74
N LEU A 243 -4.54 10.16 -4.78
CA LEU A 243 -4.76 9.21 -5.86
C LEU A 243 -4.48 7.78 -5.37
N LEU A 244 -5.47 6.91 -5.51
CA LEU A 244 -5.34 5.48 -5.26
C LEU A 244 -4.86 4.76 -6.53
N SER A 245 -4.02 3.74 -6.35
CA SER A 245 -3.64 2.86 -7.44
C SER A 245 -4.84 2.02 -7.90
N SER A 246 -5.23 2.15 -9.16
CA SER A 246 -6.31 1.37 -9.78
C SER A 246 -6.01 -0.13 -9.81
N LYS A 247 -4.72 -0.48 -9.78
CA LYS A 247 -4.23 -1.87 -9.86
C LYS A 247 -3.87 -2.48 -8.51
N GLY A 248 -4.07 -1.77 -7.40
CA GLY A 248 -3.59 -2.14 -6.07
C GLY A 248 -2.07 -1.99 -5.92
N ALA A 249 -1.56 -2.37 -4.75
CA ALA A 249 -0.12 -2.31 -4.48
C ALA A 249 0.64 -3.30 -5.37
N ARG A 250 1.74 -2.82 -5.96
CA ARG A 250 2.71 -3.69 -6.67
C ARG A 250 3.84 -4.04 -5.74
N VAL A 251 4.07 -5.32 -5.52
CA VAL A 251 5.08 -5.84 -4.61
C VAL A 251 5.94 -6.84 -5.36
N ASP A 252 7.23 -6.59 -5.47
CA ASP A 252 8.20 -7.45 -6.18
C ASP A 252 7.67 -7.92 -7.55
N SER A 253 7.25 -6.99 -8.38
CA SER A 253 6.61 -7.21 -9.70
C SER A 253 5.21 -7.84 -9.69
N MET A 254 4.73 -8.37 -8.57
CA MET A 254 3.38 -8.91 -8.44
C MET A 254 2.37 -7.81 -8.12
N LEU A 255 1.24 -7.81 -8.83
CA LEU A 255 0.08 -7.00 -8.45
C LEU A 255 -0.70 -7.71 -7.36
N THR A 256 -1.17 -6.96 -6.37
CA THR A 256 -1.96 -7.46 -5.23
C THR A 256 -3.36 -6.86 -5.21
N HIS A 257 -4.22 -7.37 -4.32
CA HIS A 257 -5.50 -6.73 -3.98
C HIS A 257 -5.37 -5.71 -2.84
N VAL A 258 -4.15 -5.46 -2.35
CA VAL A 258 -3.92 -4.45 -1.32
C VAL A 258 -4.21 -3.08 -1.90
N ARG A 259 -5.16 -2.38 -1.30
CA ARG A 259 -5.49 -1.01 -1.66
C ARG A 259 -4.37 -0.09 -1.18
N ALA A 260 -3.82 0.72 -2.07
CA ALA A 260 -2.70 1.60 -1.76
C ALA A 260 -2.81 2.92 -2.52
N PHE A 261 -2.20 3.96 -2.01
CA PHE A 261 -1.99 5.18 -2.79
C PHE A 261 -1.08 4.90 -3.99
N ALA A 262 -1.29 5.66 -5.06
CA ALA A 262 -0.42 5.65 -6.23
C ALA A 262 0.88 6.39 -5.90
N VAL A 263 1.85 5.66 -5.38
CA VAL A 263 3.17 6.19 -5.01
C VAL A 263 4.22 5.71 -6.02
N ARG A 264 5.12 6.62 -6.40
CA ARG A 264 6.30 6.32 -7.20
C ARG A 264 7.54 6.64 -6.39
N SER A 265 8.35 5.63 -6.11
CA SER A 265 9.65 5.80 -5.47
C SER A 265 10.72 6.02 -6.53
N VAL A 266 11.41 7.13 -6.45
CA VAL A 266 12.55 7.48 -7.31
C VAL A 266 13.83 7.21 -6.53
N ALA A 267 14.73 6.40 -7.10
CA ALA A 267 16.00 6.06 -6.45
C ALA A 267 16.99 7.24 -6.51
N ILE A 268 16.62 8.34 -5.87
CA ILE A 268 17.43 9.56 -5.70
C ILE A 268 17.00 10.26 -4.41
N GLY A 269 17.97 10.68 -3.61
CA GLY A 269 17.74 11.38 -2.34
C GLY A 269 18.97 12.20 -1.95
N GLY A 270 18.95 12.79 -0.76
CA GLY A 270 20.02 13.66 -0.27
C GLY A 270 21.39 13.00 -0.15
N ASP A 271 21.43 11.67 0.08
CA ASP A 271 22.66 10.89 0.26
C ASP A 271 23.02 10.04 -0.98
N SER A 272 22.37 10.28 -2.12
CA SER A 272 22.69 9.58 -3.37
C SER A 272 24.13 9.86 -3.78
N ALA A 273 24.84 8.83 -4.22
CA ALA A 273 26.22 8.98 -4.67
C ALA A 273 26.26 9.87 -5.94
N VAL A 274 27.19 10.79 -5.96
CA VAL A 274 27.51 11.61 -7.14
C VAL A 274 28.78 11.04 -7.78
N ASP A 275 28.72 10.70 -9.06
CA ASP A 275 29.87 10.24 -9.81
C ASP A 275 30.00 10.99 -11.14
N VAL A 276 31.23 11.03 -11.67
CA VAL A 276 31.56 11.62 -12.96
C VAL A 276 32.29 10.58 -13.78
N ALA A 277 31.75 10.19 -14.91
CA ALA A 277 32.40 9.28 -15.84
C ALA A 277 32.39 9.92 -17.25
N GLU A 278 33.54 9.97 -17.92
CA GLU A 278 33.66 10.52 -19.28
C GLU A 278 32.97 11.91 -19.43
N ASP A 279 33.25 12.81 -18.50
CA ASP A 279 32.65 14.16 -18.41
C ASP A 279 31.11 14.20 -18.21
N CYS A 280 30.50 13.04 -17.89
CA CYS A 280 29.08 12.93 -17.59
C CYS A 280 28.85 12.81 -16.08
N LEU A 281 28.13 13.78 -15.51
CA LEU A 281 27.72 13.75 -14.11
C LEU A 281 26.51 12.84 -13.92
N THR A 282 26.58 11.91 -12.97
CA THR A 282 25.47 11.03 -12.58
C THR A 282 25.18 11.13 -11.09
N VAL A 283 23.89 11.08 -10.70
CA VAL A 283 23.47 11.08 -9.30
C VAL A 283 22.58 9.85 -9.05
N GLY A 284 22.98 9.04 -8.06
CA GLY A 284 22.29 7.78 -7.72
C GLY A 284 22.35 6.74 -8.85
N PRO A 285 21.66 5.57 -8.69
CA PRO A 285 20.79 5.20 -7.55
C PRO A 285 21.56 4.72 -6.31
N GLN A 286 22.88 4.56 -6.37
CA GLN A 286 23.70 4.01 -5.28
C GLN A 286 23.78 5.02 -4.11
N ARG A 287 23.98 4.47 -2.92
CA ARG A 287 24.32 5.22 -1.71
C ARG A 287 25.62 4.62 -1.14
N ASN A 288 26.66 5.48 -0.99
CA ASN A 288 27.97 5.06 -0.50
C ASN A 288 28.19 5.40 0.99
N GLY A 289 27.09 5.61 1.74
CA GLY A 289 27.13 5.97 3.16
C GLY A 289 26.51 7.32 3.45
N SER A 290 26.97 7.98 4.50
CA SER A 290 26.56 9.33 4.87
C SER A 290 27.13 10.38 3.90
N PRO A 291 26.52 11.58 3.80
CA PRO A 291 27.11 12.71 3.10
C PRO A 291 28.54 13.01 3.55
N PHE A 292 29.38 13.49 2.65
CA PHE A 292 30.78 13.80 2.97
C PHE A 292 30.89 14.85 4.06
N CYS A 293 30.04 15.86 4.05
CA CYS A 293 29.94 16.89 5.10
C CYS A 293 29.56 16.33 6.48
N LEU A 294 29.03 15.10 6.56
CA LEU A 294 28.70 14.39 7.78
C LEU A 294 29.67 13.24 8.11
N GLY A 295 30.82 13.21 7.46
CA GLY A 295 31.84 12.19 7.71
C GLY A 295 31.83 11.02 6.74
N GLY A 296 31.04 11.07 5.69
CA GLY A 296 31.04 10.07 4.62
C GLY A 296 32.27 10.13 3.71
N THR A 297 32.27 9.25 2.70
CA THR A 297 33.46 9.04 1.85
C THR A 297 33.33 9.58 0.43
N GLY A 298 32.12 10.00 0.01
CA GLY A 298 31.90 10.48 -1.36
C GLY A 298 30.92 11.65 -1.42
N PRO A 299 30.95 12.42 -2.53
CA PRO A 299 30.07 13.57 -2.73
C PRO A 299 28.61 13.15 -2.87
N THR A 300 27.69 13.99 -2.37
CA THR A 300 26.24 13.76 -2.38
C THR A 300 25.47 15.05 -2.69
N PRO A 301 24.17 14.98 -3.03
CA PRO A 301 23.32 16.16 -3.13
C PRO A 301 23.27 17.01 -1.84
N THR A 302 23.37 16.40 -0.65
CA THR A 302 23.43 17.12 0.63
C THR A 302 24.68 18.02 0.70
N ASP A 303 25.83 17.56 0.19
CA ASP A 303 27.05 18.39 0.10
C ASP A 303 26.86 19.57 -0.86
N ALA A 304 26.23 19.32 -2.02
CA ALA A 304 25.90 20.38 -2.97
C ALA A 304 24.96 21.44 -2.37
N LEU A 305 23.90 21.01 -1.65
CA LEU A 305 23.02 21.93 -0.92
C LEU A 305 23.77 22.77 0.12
N ARG A 306 24.74 22.15 0.82
CA ARG A 306 25.57 22.84 1.82
C ARG A 306 26.48 23.88 1.20
N VAL A 307 27.13 23.59 0.07
CA VAL A 307 27.99 24.51 -0.67
C VAL A 307 27.22 25.73 -1.17
N LEU A 308 26.00 25.50 -1.69
CA LEU A 308 25.17 26.60 -2.21
C LEU A 308 24.37 27.34 -1.12
N GLY A 309 24.63 27.06 0.16
CA GLY A 309 23.98 27.72 1.29
C GLY A 309 22.49 27.42 1.42
N ARG A 310 22.00 26.36 0.76
CA ARG A 310 20.60 25.92 0.81
C ARG A 310 20.29 24.97 1.98
N SER A 311 21.32 24.49 2.66
CA SER A 311 21.24 23.69 3.87
C SER A 311 22.31 24.09 4.87
N SER A 312 22.00 24.02 6.16
CA SER A 312 22.96 24.18 7.26
C SER A 312 23.54 22.87 7.77
N VAL A 313 23.11 21.73 7.20
CA VAL A 313 23.49 20.39 7.66
C VAL A 313 24.96 20.11 7.28
N GLY A 314 25.72 19.64 8.26
CA GLY A 314 27.11 19.19 8.08
C GLY A 314 28.14 20.32 8.02
N ASP A 315 29.40 19.92 7.92
CA ASP A 315 30.56 20.81 7.83
C ASP A 315 30.68 21.41 6.43
N LEU A 316 30.85 22.77 6.35
CA LEU A 316 30.91 23.49 5.09
C LEU A 316 32.21 23.22 4.33
N GLU A 317 33.35 23.16 5.04
CA GLU A 317 34.66 22.98 4.38
C GLU A 317 34.75 21.55 3.79
N ARG A 318 34.23 20.56 4.49
CA ARG A 318 34.11 19.22 3.93
C ARG A 318 33.16 19.17 2.71
N ALA A 319 32.02 19.86 2.76
CA ALA A 319 31.15 19.97 1.60
C ALA A 319 31.84 20.60 0.38
N LYS A 320 32.62 21.66 0.59
CA LYS A 320 33.43 22.28 -0.46
C LYS A 320 34.50 21.35 -1.01
N GLU A 321 35.17 20.57 -0.14
CA GLU A 321 36.14 19.54 -0.55
C GLU A 321 35.47 18.49 -1.45
N ALA A 322 34.30 17.98 -1.07
CA ALA A 322 33.55 17.05 -1.87
C ALA A 322 33.19 17.61 -3.26
N MET A 323 32.67 18.83 -3.32
CA MET A 323 32.33 19.49 -4.59
C MET A 323 33.55 19.88 -5.41
N ALA A 324 34.69 20.21 -4.78
CA ALA A 324 35.95 20.46 -5.49
C ALA A 324 36.46 19.19 -6.23
N GLY A 325 36.27 18.01 -5.63
CA GLY A 325 36.54 16.72 -6.29
C GLY A 325 35.70 16.49 -7.55
N VAL A 326 34.41 16.83 -7.51
CA VAL A 326 33.52 16.80 -8.68
C VAL A 326 33.93 17.86 -9.70
N ALA A 327 34.15 19.07 -9.24
CA ALA A 327 34.53 20.23 -10.08
C ALA A 327 35.79 19.98 -10.89
N SER A 328 36.82 19.37 -10.28
CA SER A 328 38.09 19.02 -10.95
C SER A 328 37.85 18.04 -12.12
N ARG A 329 36.94 17.07 -11.97
CA ARG A 329 36.59 16.11 -13.02
C ARG A 329 35.72 16.74 -14.12
N MET A 330 34.94 17.80 -13.78
CA MET A 330 34.03 18.49 -14.69
C MET A 330 34.65 19.77 -15.27
N ASN A 331 35.89 20.09 -14.92
CA ASN A 331 36.62 21.32 -15.32
C ASN A 331 35.79 22.60 -15.07
N CYS A 332 35.23 22.75 -13.86
CA CYS A 332 34.41 23.88 -13.44
C CYS A 332 34.71 24.29 -11.99
N THR A 333 33.97 25.28 -11.44
CA THR A 333 34.08 25.66 -10.02
C THR A 333 33.24 24.71 -9.13
N ALA A 334 33.56 24.68 -7.82
CA ALA A 334 32.81 23.84 -6.85
C ALA A 334 31.32 24.23 -6.77
N GLU A 335 31.03 25.54 -6.86
CA GLU A 335 29.67 26.06 -6.89
C GLU A 335 28.94 25.57 -8.16
N LYS A 336 29.62 25.62 -9.32
CA LYS A 336 29.05 25.15 -10.58
C LYS A 336 28.81 23.64 -10.58
N ALA A 337 29.72 22.87 -10.02
CA ALA A 337 29.54 21.43 -9.81
C ALA A 337 28.34 21.15 -8.90
N ALA A 338 28.19 21.91 -7.81
CA ALA A 338 27.04 21.78 -6.91
C ALA A 338 25.71 22.11 -7.60
N GLU A 339 25.66 23.15 -8.43
CA GLU A 339 24.49 23.46 -9.27
C GLU A 339 24.14 22.30 -10.20
N MET A 340 25.12 21.75 -10.92
CA MET A 340 24.90 20.62 -11.84
C MET A 340 24.37 19.37 -11.11
N VAL A 341 24.87 19.09 -9.91
CA VAL A 341 24.36 18.00 -9.07
C VAL A 341 22.88 18.21 -8.74
N LEU A 342 22.50 19.42 -8.29
CA LEU A 342 21.11 19.70 -7.95
C LEU A 342 20.21 19.75 -9.18
N ASP A 343 20.68 20.27 -10.31
CA ASP A 343 19.93 20.24 -11.57
C ASP A 343 19.62 18.80 -12.01
N SER A 344 20.58 17.88 -11.88
CA SER A 344 20.38 16.46 -12.17
C SER A 344 19.31 15.83 -11.27
N VAL A 345 19.34 16.13 -9.97
CA VAL A 345 18.32 15.66 -9.00
C VAL A 345 16.93 16.20 -9.36
N VAL A 346 16.84 17.50 -9.58
CA VAL A 346 15.58 18.20 -9.87
C VAL A 346 14.96 17.71 -11.19
N GLU A 347 15.79 17.58 -12.24
CA GLU A 347 15.32 17.07 -13.55
C GLU A 347 14.77 15.65 -13.44
N LYS A 348 15.47 14.78 -12.73
CA LYS A 348 15.05 13.39 -12.55
C LYS A 348 13.70 13.31 -11.79
N ILE A 349 13.52 14.11 -10.74
CA ILE A 349 12.26 14.16 -9.99
C ILE A 349 11.15 14.78 -10.87
N ALA A 350 11.39 15.90 -11.52
CA ALA A 350 10.40 16.58 -12.35
C ALA A 350 9.95 15.72 -13.54
N SER A 351 10.87 14.98 -14.17
CA SER A 351 10.51 14.05 -15.24
C SER A 351 9.58 12.94 -14.76
N GLN A 352 9.82 12.40 -13.57
CA GLN A 352 8.97 11.36 -12.97
C GLN A 352 7.58 11.89 -12.60
N VAL A 353 7.48 13.12 -12.10
CA VAL A 353 6.19 13.79 -11.85
C VAL A 353 5.39 13.91 -13.15
N ASN A 354 6.00 14.41 -14.22
CA ASN A 354 5.35 14.53 -15.52
C ASN A 354 4.91 13.19 -16.10
N GLU A 355 5.68 12.13 -15.84
CA GLU A 355 5.31 10.77 -16.26
C GLU A 355 4.12 10.24 -15.47
N MET A 356 4.03 10.51 -14.15
CA MET A 356 2.87 10.12 -13.34
C MET A 356 1.58 10.76 -13.85
N PHE A 357 1.59 12.05 -14.23
CA PHE A 357 0.42 12.70 -14.83
C PHE A 357 0.05 12.08 -16.17
N ARG A 358 1.03 11.80 -17.03
CA ARG A 358 0.78 11.14 -18.33
C ARG A 358 0.18 9.75 -18.18
N GLU A 359 0.71 8.93 -17.26
CA GLU A 359 0.18 7.61 -16.99
C GLU A 359 -1.26 7.68 -16.48
N TRP A 360 -1.54 8.61 -15.58
CA TRP A 360 -2.89 8.82 -15.06
C TRP A 360 -3.87 9.27 -16.17
N GLU A 361 -3.46 10.19 -17.04
CA GLU A 361 -4.26 10.63 -18.19
C GLU A 361 -4.54 9.48 -19.19
N GLN A 362 -3.62 8.53 -19.31
CA GLN A 362 -3.71 7.38 -20.21
C GLN A 362 -4.48 6.20 -19.58
N GLU A 363 -4.81 6.23 -18.30
CA GLU A 363 -5.60 5.16 -17.70
C GLU A 363 -6.95 5.04 -18.41
N PRO A 364 -7.36 3.81 -18.82
CA PRO A 364 -8.62 3.60 -19.54
C PRO A 364 -9.79 4.05 -18.65
N ALA A 365 -10.62 4.95 -19.17
CA ALA A 365 -11.89 5.29 -18.55
C ALA A 365 -12.94 4.26 -18.97
N TYR A 366 -13.47 3.50 -18.04
CA TYR A 366 -14.47 2.46 -18.31
C TYR A 366 -15.91 2.97 -18.20
N ARG A 367 -16.11 4.20 -17.71
CA ARG A 367 -17.43 4.81 -17.50
C ARG A 367 -17.53 6.14 -18.23
N ILE A 368 -18.69 6.40 -18.86
CA ILE A 368 -18.92 7.64 -19.65
C ILE A 368 -18.68 8.89 -18.81
N TRP A 369 -19.06 8.90 -17.53
CA TRP A 369 -18.84 10.05 -16.67
C TRP A 369 -17.36 10.28 -16.31
N GLU A 370 -16.53 9.25 -16.33
CA GLU A 370 -15.07 9.36 -16.17
C GLU A 370 -14.45 10.05 -17.38
N ILE A 371 -14.97 9.76 -18.59
CA ILE A 371 -14.54 10.41 -19.84
C ILE A 371 -14.93 11.89 -19.83
N MET A 372 -16.16 12.21 -19.37
CA MET A 372 -16.66 13.59 -19.30
C MET A 372 -15.97 14.45 -18.25
N LYS A 373 -15.39 13.86 -17.22
CA LYS A 373 -14.64 14.55 -16.14
C LYS A 373 -13.13 14.64 -16.37
N LYS A 374 -12.61 14.14 -17.49
CA LYS A 374 -11.18 14.29 -17.84
C LYS A 374 -10.87 15.74 -18.23
N GLU A 375 -11.01 16.65 -17.27
CA GLU A 375 -10.28 17.92 -17.33
C GLU A 375 -8.79 17.58 -17.24
N LYS A 376 -7.98 18.25 -18.05
CA LYS A 376 -6.52 18.16 -17.94
C LYS A 376 -6.12 18.67 -16.57
N LEU A 377 -5.79 17.76 -15.68
CA LEU A 377 -5.39 18.12 -14.33
C LEU A 377 -3.91 18.52 -14.37
N GLU A 378 -3.65 19.74 -13.94
CA GLU A 378 -2.29 20.26 -13.79
C GLU A 378 -2.02 20.44 -12.29
N ALA A 379 -0.79 20.18 -11.88
CA ALA A 379 -0.35 20.49 -10.53
C ALA A 379 -0.46 22.00 -10.28
N GLN A 380 -1.06 22.38 -9.15
CA GLN A 380 -1.09 23.77 -8.68
C GLN A 380 0.13 24.08 -7.82
N ASN A 381 0.62 23.08 -7.11
CA ASN A 381 1.78 23.19 -6.24
C ASN A 381 2.53 21.87 -6.07
N VAL A 382 3.76 21.99 -5.58
CA VAL A 382 4.56 20.89 -5.04
C VAL A 382 4.62 21.07 -3.54
N VAL A 383 4.19 20.05 -2.80
CA VAL A 383 4.25 20.01 -1.34
C VAL A 383 5.37 19.09 -0.92
N GLY A 384 6.35 19.60 -0.21
CA GLY A 384 7.49 18.82 0.23
C GLY A 384 7.45 18.44 1.70
N VAL A 385 7.82 17.20 1.99
CA VAL A 385 8.03 16.68 3.33
C VAL A 385 9.38 15.96 3.40
N GLY A 386 9.85 15.68 4.62
CA GLY A 386 11.18 15.13 4.84
C GLY A 386 12.27 16.19 5.05
N GLY A 387 13.44 15.75 5.50
CA GLY A 387 14.52 16.65 5.95
C GLY A 387 15.15 17.52 4.85
N ALA A 388 15.17 17.08 3.60
CA ALA A 388 15.74 17.82 2.47
C ALA A 388 14.69 18.67 1.72
N ALA A 389 13.42 18.58 2.08
CA ALA A 389 12.32 19.29 1.42
C ALA A 389 12.50 20.81 1.37
N PRO A 390 12.89 21.52 2.46
CA PRO A 390 13.06 22.98 2.40
C PRO A 390 14.06 23.44 1.34
N ALA A 391 15.06 22.65 1.04
CA ALA A 391 16.13 22.98 0.11
C ALA A 391 15.80 22.62 -1.35
N LEU A 392 15.16 21.49 -1.58
CA LEU A 392 14.94 20.94 -2.93
C LEU A 392 13.57 21.27 -3.51
N VAL A 393 12.52 21.36 -2.70
CA VAL A 393 11.14 21.59 -3.18
C VAL A 393 10.97 22.89 -3.95
N PRO A 394 11.56 24.03 -3.53
CA PRO A 394 11.50 25.25 -4.33
C PRO A 394 12.12 25.12 -5.73
N LEU A 395 13.19 24.32 -5.86
CA LEU A 395 13.85 24.05 -7.15
C LEU A 395 12.97 23.17 -8.05
N ILE A 396 12.38 22.11 -7.48
CA ILE A 396 11.47 21.22 -8.19
C ILE A 396 10.23 21.99 -8.66
N ALA A 397 9.62 22.79 -7.80
CA ALA A 397 8.46 23.61 -8.11
C ALA A 397 8.75 24.63 -9.23
N SER A 398 9.92 25.29 -9.18
CA SER A 398 10.39 26.20 -10.23
C SER A 398 10.54 25.47 -11.58
N ARG A 399 11.10 24.25 -11.57
CA ARG A 399 11.26 23.41 -12.77
C ARG A 399 9.93 23.00 -13.37
N LEU A 400 8.93 22.70 -12.52
CA LEU A 400 7.56 22.36 -12.92
C LEU A 400 6.68 23.59 -13.18
N LYS A 401 7.16 24.81 -12.88
CA LYS A 401 6.45 26.09 -13.02
C LYS A 401 5.18 26.17 -12.17
N VAL A 402 5.23 25.66 -10.95
CA VAL A 402 4.14 25.66 -9.98
C VAL A 402 4.58 26.26 -8.65
N ALA A 403 3.65 26.51 -7.72
CA ALA A 403 3.97 26.98 -6.39
C ALA A 403 4.69 25.89 -5.56
N SER A 404 5.55 26.32 -4.63
CA SER A 404 6.20 25.43 -3.65
C SER A 404 5.57 25.64 -2.28
N ILE A 405 5.28 24.53 -1.59
CA ILE A 405 4.78 24.53 -0.21
C ILE A 405 5.67 23.60 0.60
N VAL A 406 6.27 24.11 1.65
CA VAL A 406 6.96 23.31 2.67
C VAL A 406 6.30 23.65 4.01
N PRO A 407 5.47 22.75 4.57
CA PRO A 407 4.78 23.00 5.83
C PRO A 407 5.76 23.20 6.99
N GLU A 408 5.38 23.96 8.01
CA GLU A 408 6.22 24.22 9.19
C GLU A 408 6.76 22.93 9.82
N HIS A 409 5.95 21.86 9.86
CA HIS A 409 6.32 20.57 10.45
C HIS A 409 6.69 19.50 9.40
N ALA A 410 7.20 19.93 8.24
CA ALA A 410 7.55 19.03 7.12
C ALA A 410 8.47 17.86 7.52
N ALA A 411 9.38 18.08 8.47
CA ALA A 411 10.34 17.06 8.92
C ALA A 411 9.68 15.89 9.69
N VAL A 412 8.49 16.11 10.27
CA VAL A 412 7.73 15.12 11.06
C VAL A 412 6.33 14.89 10.49
N ALA A 413 6.10 15.33 9.26
CA ALA A 413 4.79 15.25 8.61
C ALA A 413 4.23 13.82 8.58
N ASN A 414 5.08 12.81 8.35
CA ASN A 414 4.68 11.41 8.36
C ASN A 414 4.16 10.94 9.73
N ALA A 415 4.77 11.39 10.84
CA ALA A 415 4.30 11.07 12.19
C ALA A 415 2.94 11.75 12.47
N ILE A 416 2.80 13.03 12.08
CA ILE A 416 1.54 13.76 12.19
C ILE A 416 0.46 13.06 11.33
N GLY A 417 0.77 12.75 10.08
CA GLY A 417 -0.14 12.07 9.17
C GLY A 417 -0.64 10.72 9.71
N ALA A 418 0.26 9.92 10.27
CA ALA A 418 -0.11 8.67 10.92
C ALA A 418 -1.04 8.92 12.12
N ALA A 419 -0.70 9.88 13.00
CA ALA A 419 -1.45 10.17 14.21
C ALA A 419 -2.89 10.60 13.94
N VAL A 420 -3.12 11.37 12.88
CA VAL A 420 -4.43 11.95 12.56
C VAL A 420 -5.22 11.20 11.49
N ALA A 421 -4.64 10.14 10.91
CA ALA A 421 -5.32 9.30 9.93
C ALA A 421 -6.50 8.56 10.58
N ARG A 422 -7.68 8.64 9.96
CA ARG A 422 -8.85 7.92 10.46
C ARG A 422 -8.86 6.46 10.03
N PRO A 423 -9.60 5.57 10.71
CA PRO A 423 -9.81 4.22 10.23
C PRO A 423 -10.48 4.18 8.86
N THR A 424 -10.06 3.23 8.02
CA THR A 424 -10.69 2.95 6.73
C THR A 424 -11.19 1.52 6.69
N ILE A 425 -12.35 1.33 6.07
CA ILE A 425 -12.91 0.02 5.79
C ILE A 425 -13.58 0.05 4.44
N THR A 426 -13.50 -1.06 3.71
CA THR A 426 -14.19 -1.25 2.43
C THR A 426 -15.05 -2.50 2.53
N LEU A 427 -16.22 -2.45 1.93
CA LEU A 427 -17.08 -3.60 1.73
C LEU A 427 -17.54 -3.62 0.26
N ASN A 428 -17.21 -4.70 -0.45
CA ASN A 428 -17.74 -4.98 -1.78
C ASN A 428 -18.70 -6.17 -1.67
N LEU A 429 -19.99 -5.91 -1.80
CA LEU A 429 -21.06 -6.89 -1.72
C LEU A 429 -21.48 -7.28 -3.14
N HIS A 430 -21.43 -8.57 -3.44
CA HIS A 430 -21.98 -9.15 -4.64
C HIS A 430 -23.17 -10.04 -4.29
N ILE A 431 -24.30 -9.84 -4.96
CA ILE A 431 -25.55 -10.57 -4.73
C ILE A 431 -25.97 -11.21 -6.04
N ASP A 432 -26.28 -12.50 -6.00
CA ASP A 432 -26.93 -13.28 -7.06
C ASP A 432 -28.32 -13.72 -6.59
N THR A 433 -29.36 -13.04 -7.07
CA THR A 433 -30.74 -13.32 -6.62
C THR A 433 -31.32 -14.59 -7.30
N GLU A 434 -30.73 -15.08 -8.41
CA GLU A 434 -31.12 -16.37 -8.98
C GLU A 434 -30.67 -17.52 -8.08
N ARG A 435 -29.46 -17.44 -7.53
CA ARG A 435 -28.91 -18.41 -6.58
C ARG A 435 -29.41 -18.17 -5.15
N GLY A 436 -29.93 -16.99 -4.87
CA GLY A 436 -30.35 -16.59 -3.53
C GLY A 436 -29.18 -16.43 -2.57
N GLU A 437 -28.04 -15.93 -3.04
CA GLU A 437 -26.79 -15.87 -2.27
C GLU A 437 -26.11 -14.49 -2.42
N TYR A 438 -25.35 -14.13 -1.41
CA TYR A 438 -24.41 -13.00 -1.48
C TYR A 438 -23.02 -13.41 -0.98
N VAL A 439 -22.01 -12.64 -1.40
CA VAL A 439 -20.64 -12.75 -0.92
C VAL A 439 -20.02 -11.39 -0.72
N THR A 440 -19.23 -11.23 0.35
CA THR A 440 -18.39 -10.07 0.58
C THR A 440 -16.97 -10.33 0.08
N ALA A 441 -16.39 -9.36 -0.64
CA ALA A 441 -15.10 -9.58 -1.29
C ALA A 441 -13.89 -9.51 -0.34
N GLU A 442 -14.00 -8.86 0.80
CA GLU A 442 -12.88 -8.61 1.70
C GLU A 442 -12.54 -9.79 2.60
N ASP A 443 -13.54 -10.55 3.01
CA ASP A 443 -13.41 -11.66 3.96
C ASP A 443 -14.10 -12.95 3.49
N GLY A 444 -14.65 -12.94 2.27
CA GLY A 444 -15.28 -14.12 1.66
C GLY A 444 -16.53 -14.62 2.41
N ILE A 445 -17.15 -13.74 3.22
CA ILE A 445 -18.38 -14.12 3.94
C ILE A 445 -19.50 -14.32 2.93
N MET A 446 -20.11 -15.50 2.98
CA MET A 446 -21.27 -15.88 2.17
C MET A 446 -22.52 -15.91 3.02
N GLY A 447 -23.64 -15.50 2.43
CA GLY A 447 -24.94 -15.60 3.07
C GLY A 447 -26.06 -15.76 2.05
N LYS A 448 -27.28 -15.91 2.55
CA LYS A 448 -28.46 -16.11 1.69
C LYS A 448 -29.33 -14.87 1.61
N VAL A 449 -29.93 -14.67 0.44
CA VAL A 449 -30.96 -13.68 0.17
C VAL A 449 -32.20 -14.40 -0.36
N ASN A 450 -33.37 -14.09 0.20
CA ASN A 450 -34.61 -14.76 -0.17
C ASN A 450 -35.43 -13.99 -1.23
N GLU A 451 -34.98 -12.79 -1.60
CA GLU A 451 -35.72 -11.88 -2.47
C GLU A 451 -35.23 -11.96 -3.92
N LYS A 452 -36.00 -12.66 -4.79
CA LYS A 452 -35.69 -12.75 -6.23
C LYS A 452 -35.76 -11.40 -6.97
N GLN A 453 -36.50 -10.43 -6.43
CA GLN A 453 -36.71 -9.11 -7.00
C GLN A 453 -36.06 -8.00 -6.16
N MET A 454 -34.94 -8.31 -5.48
CA MET A 454 -34.24 -7.35 -4.66
C MET A 454 -33.96 -6.03 -5.42
N SER A 455 -34.28 -4.92 -4.79
CA SER A 455 -33.98 -3.59 -5.30
C SER A 455 -32.57 -3.17 -4.94
N LEU A 456 -32.02 -2.18 -5.67
CA LEU A 456 -30.69 -1.63 -5.37
C LEU A 456 -30.64 -1.03 -3.96
N ALA A 457 -31.69 -0.34 -3.53
CA ALA A 457 -31.81 0.22 -2.17
C ALA A 457 -31.75 -0.86 -1.07
N GLN A 458 -32.37 -2.00 -1.28
CA GLN A 458 -32.28 -3.14 -0.35
C GLN A 458 -30.87 -3.73 -0.31
N ALA A 459 -30.20 -3.82 -1.47
CA ALA A 459 -28.81 -4.25 -1.54
C ALA A 459 -27.85 -3.29 -0.80
N GLU A 460 -28.06 -1.99 -0.94
CA GLU A 460 -27.30 -0.96 -0.20
C GLU A 460 -27.56 -1.03 1.31
N GLN A 461 -28.79 -1.30 1.74
CA GLN A 461 -29.09 -1.51 3.16
C GLN A 461 -28.41 -2.76 3.71
N LEU A 462 -28.40 -3.85 2.93
CA LEU A 462 -27.66 -5.07 3.30
C LEU A 462 -26.16 -4.80 3.41
N ALA A 463 -25.59 -4.10 2.43
CA ALA A 463 -24.18 -3.71 2.44
C ALA A 463 -23.84 -2.87 3.67
N ARG A 464 -24.69 -1.90 4.03
CA ARG A 464 -24.50 -1.06 5.23
C ARG A 464 -24.50 -1.89 6.51
N ARG A 465 -25.44 -2.82 6.65
CA ARG A 465 -25.49 -3.72 7.81
C ARG A 465 -24.22 -4.55 7.92
N LEU A 466 -23.80 -5.20 6.82
CA LEU A 466 -22.58 -6.01 6.78
C LEU A 466 -21.32 -5.19 7.04
N LEU A 467 -21.27 -3.93 6.61
CA LEU A 467 -20.17 -3.03 6.90
C LEU A 467 -20.10 -2.69 8.40
N VAL A 468 -21.25 -2.41 9.04
CA VAL A 468 -21.31 -2.16 10.50
C VAL A 468 -20.86 -3.39 11.27
N GLU A 469 -21.34 -4.59 10.91
CA GLU A 469 -20.91 -5.85 11.52
C GLU A 469 -19.40 -6.07 11.36
N ARG A 470 -18.85 -5.74 10.18
CA ARG A 470 -17.41 -5.83 9.93
C ARG A 470 -16.63 -4.80 10.74
N ALA A 471 -17.12 -3.55 10.81
CA ALA A 471 -16.52 -2.51 11.63
C ALA A 471 -16.48 -2.89 13.12
N GLY A 472 -17.55 -3.49 13.62
CA GLY A 472 -17.61 -4.02 15.00
C GLY A 472 -16.58 -5.13 15.25
N ARG A 473 -16.45 -6.10 14.31
CA ARG A 473 -15.41 -7.14 14.41
C ARG A 473 -13.98 -6.58 14.40
N LEU A 474 -13.77 -5.44 13.75
CA LEU A 474 -12.47 -4.77 13.66
C LEU A 474 -12.24 -3.76 14.79
N GLY A 475 -13.24 -3.48 15.65
CA GLY A 475 -13.14 -2.50 16.74
C GLY A 475 -13.16 -1.04 16.27
N ILE A 476 -13.85 -0.74 15.17
CA ILE A 476 -14.00 0.61 14.57
C ILE A 476 -15.45 0.95 14.26
N GLU A 477 -16.39 0.40 15.02
CA GLU A 477 -17.84 0.57 14.79
C GLU A 477 -18.27 2.05 14.81
N GLU A 478 -17.66 2.88 15.63
CA GLU A 478 -17.89 4.31 15.76
C GLU A 478 -17.74 5.08 14.44
N TYR A 479 -16.88 4.59 13.54
CA TYR A 479 -16.66 5.20 12.22
C TYR A 479 -17.64 4.69 11.15
N ALA A 480 -18.45 3.67 11.44
CA ALA A 480 -19.34 3.05 10.44
C ALA A 480 -20.41 4.05 9.90
N ALA A 481 -20.77 5.07 10.69
CA ALA A 481 -21.69 6.13 10.27
C ALA A 481 -21.11 6.98 9.12
N GLU A 482 -19.78 7.06 8.97
CA GLU A 482 -19.09 7.80 7.91
C GLU A 482 -19.02 7.04 6.58
N ALA A 483 -19.53 5.80 6.53
CA ALA A 483 -19.47 4.97 5.34
C ALA A 483 -20.36 5.52 4.22
N LEU A 484 -19.76 5.60 3.03
CA LEU A 484 -20.41 6.09 1.81
C LEU A 484 -20.57 4.95 0.80
N VAL A 485 -21.67 4.98 0.04
CA VAL A 485 -21.80 4.14 -1.16
C VAL A 485 -20.99 4.79 -2.28
N THR A 486 -19.95 4.10 -2.74
CA THR A 486 -19.06 4.60 -3.82
C THR A 486 -19.43 4.05 -5.18
N SER A 487 -20.10 2.91 -5.23
CA SER A 487 -20.63 2.32 -6.45
C SER A 487 -21.79 1.39 -6.11
N SER A 488 -22.84 1.44 -6.91
CA SER A 488 -23.93 0.47 -6.86
C SER A 488 -24.43 0.19 -8.27
N GLU A 489 -24.50 -1.09 -8.64
CA GLU A 489 -24.85 -1.53 -10.00
C GLU A 489 -25.83 -2.70 -9.92
N VAL A 490 -26.72 -2.77 -10.91
CA VAL A 490 -27.66 -3.88 -11.04
C VAL A 490 -27.71 -4.36 -12.48
N PHE A 491 -27.63 -5.67 -12.67
CA PHE A 491 -27.72 -6.32 -13.97
C PHE A 491 -28.85 -7.36 -13.94
N ASN A 492 -29.79 -7.26 -14.88
CA ASN A 492 -30.85 -8.25 -15.03
C ASN A 492 -30.30 -9.51 -15.71
N MET A 493 -30.56 -10.66 -15.13
CA MET A 493 -30.23 -11.96 -15.71
C MET A 493 -31.40 -12.43 -16.58
N ILE A 494 -31.20 -12.47 -17.89
CA ILE A 494 -32.24 -12.82 -18.86
C ILE A 494 -31.97 -14.22 -19.42
N ARG A 495 -32.99 -15.10 -19.40
CA ARG A 495 -32.99 -16.38 -20.13
C ARG A 495 -34.21 -16.42 -21.04
N GLY A 496 -33.93 -16.47 -22.35
CA GLY A 496 -34.99 -16.31 -23.35
C GLY A 496 -35.65 -14.93 -23.23
N TRP A 497 -36.94 -14.89 -22.94
CA TRP A 497 -37.72 -13.67 -22.78
C TRP A 497 -38.02 -13.30 -21.33
N SER A 498 -37.47 -14.03 -20.36
CA SER A 498 -37.80 -13.84 -18.95
C SER A 498 -36.58 -13.41 -18.15
N THR A 499 -36.78 -12.48 -17.21
CA THR A 499 -35.79 -12.16 -16.17
C THR A 499 -35.83 -13.24 -15.10
N VAL A 500 -34.72 -13.99 -14.94
CA VAL A 500 -34.64 -15.11 -13.98
C VAL A 500 -34.04 -14.67 -12.64
N GLY A 501 -33.36 -13.53 -12.61
CA GLY A 501 -32.74 -12.96 -11.40
C GLY A 501 -32.03 -11.66 -11.72
N LYS A 502 -31.31 -11.16 -10.71
CA LYS A 502 -30.46 -9.95 -10.81
C LYS A 502 -29.09 -10.24 -10.19
N LEU A 503 -28.07 -9.65 -10.76
CA LEU A 503 -26.78 -9.45 -10.10
C LEU A 503 -26.74 -8.02 -9.59
N LEU A 504 -26.43 -7.85 -8.30
CA LEU A 504 -26.27 -6.53 -7.69
C LEU A 504 -24.87 -6.45 -7.09
N ASP A 505 -24.15 -5.41 -7.44
CA ASP A 505 -22.83 -5.11 -6.90
C ASP A 505 -22.90 -3.78 -6.16
N VAL A 506 -22.57 -3.80 -4.87
CA VAL A 506 -22.58 -2.59 -4.02
C VAL A 506 -21.21 -2.45 -3.38
N ARG A 507 -20.60 -1.29 -3.55
CA ARG A 507 -19.37 -0.93 -2.85
C ARG A 507 -19.64 0.19 -1.87
N MET A 508 -19.27 -0.06 -0.63
CA MET A 508 -19.27 0.92 0.45
C MET A 508 -17.88 1.07 1.03
N GLU A 509 -17.54 2.26 1.47
CA GLU A 509 -16.27 2.49 2.16
C GLU A 509 -16.35 3.64 3.17
N ILE A 510 -15.56 3.54 4.23
CA ILE A 510 -15.08 4.67 5.00
C ILE A 510 -13.79 5.10 4.31
N PRO A 511 -13.79 6.24 3.57
CA PRO A 511 -12.65 6.64 2.76
C PRO A 511 -11.48 7.12 3.62
N ALA A 512 -10.26 7.09 3.08
CA ALA A 512 -9.10 7.70 3.72
C ALA A 512 -9.36 9.19 3.99
N GLY A 513 -8.88 9.67 5.12
CA GLY A 513 -9.07 11.05 5.55
C GLY A 513 -8.53 11.28 6.95
N LEU A 514 -8.70 12.49 7.44
CA LEU A 514 -8.27 12.89 8.77
C LEU A 514 -9.39 12.67 9.79
N LEU A 515 -9.03 12.51 11.04
CA LEU A 515 -9.98 12.51 12.14
C LEU A 515 -10.77 13.81 12.15
N SER A 516 -12.07 13.75 12.40
CA SER A 516 -12.95 14.92 12.45
C SER A 516 -12.57 15.93 13.54
N SER A 517 -11.89 15.45 14.60
CA SER A 517 -11.33 16.28 15.67
C SER A 517 -10.07 17.05 15.26
N TRP A 518 -9.39 16.64 14.19
CA TRP A 518 -8.20 17.34 13.72
C TRP A 518 -8.57 18.61 12.95
N ARG A 519 -7.99 19.73 13.37
CA ARG A 519 -8.05 21.00 12.64
C ARG A 519 -6.64 21.52 12.48
N CYS A 520 -6.27 21.84 11.25
CA CYS A 520 -5.06 22.60 10.99
C CYS A 520 -5.25 23.99 11.57
N THR A 521 -4.45 24.35 12.59
CA THR A 521 -4.46 25.69 13.22
C THR A 521 -3.65 26.66 12.39
#